data_82b97a0743f1e657fdab9e3431c8a05b
#
_entry.id   82b97a0743f1e657fdab9e3431c8a05b
#
_cell.length_a   1.000
_cell.length_b   1.000
_cell.length_c   1.000
_cell.angle_alpha   90.00
_cell.angle_beta   90.00
_cell.angle_gamma   90.00
#
_symmetry.space_group_name_H-M   'P 1'
#
loop_
_entity.id
_entity.type
_entity.pdbx_description
1 polymer ?
#
loop_
_entity_poly.entity_id
_entity_poly.type
_entity_poly.pdbx_seq_one_letter_code
_entity_poly.pdbx_strand_id
1 'polypeptide(L)'
;MTGVKRTARIPEPADSEAPASPAGGPPARRTYRHGDLRRALLEAGMELARDGGPDAVVLREATRRAGVVPNAAYRHFASRQDLLQAVRSASLALLAVAMETELAALDTAAPPADFARASLRAVGTGYLRFALSEPGLFRTAFSVPDEQEGVPVPTKV
;
A
#
# COMPACT_ATOMS: atom_id res chain seq x y z
N MET A 1 44.73 -38.41 61.49
CA MET A 1 45.51 -39.25 60.60
C MET A 1 45.02 -38.93 59.24
N THR A 2 45.76 -38.13 58.57
CA THR A 2 46.56 -38.39 57.37
C THR A 2 45.64 -38.79 56.21
N GLY A 3 45.50 -38.10 55.18
CA GLY A 3 46.40 -37.39 54.32
C GLY A 3 45.84 -37.10 52.99
N VAL A 4 46.57 -36.28 52.42
CA VAL A 4 46.98 -36.13 51.03
C VAL A 4 46.00 -35.42 50.08
N LYS A 5 46.39 -34.18 49.88
CA LYS A 5 46.10 -33.33 48.72
C LYS A 5 46.50 -34.03 47.42
N ARG A 6 45.64 -33.92 46.41
CA ARG A 6 46.11 -33.96 45.03
C ARG A 6 45.49 -32.83 44.22
N THR A 7 46.33 -31.88 43.94
CA THR A 7 46.16 -30.79 43.02
C THR A 7 46.01 -31.34 41.60
N ALA A 8 44.93 -31.10 40.95
CA ALA A 8 44.79 -31.38 39.50
C ALA A 8 44.76 -30.01 38.77
N ARG A 9 45.72 -29.88 37.92
CA ARG A 9 46.07 -28.78 37.01
C ARG A 9 44.93 -28.57 36.01
N ILE A 10 44.48 -27.30 35.91
CA ILE A 10 43.56 -26.85 34.85
C ILE A 10 44.38 -26.67 33.59
N PRO A 11 43.98 -27.23 32.42
CA PRO A 11 44.53 -26.83 31.15
C PRO A 11 43.76 -25.59 30.62
N GLU A 12 44.53 -24.58 30.19
CA GLU A 12 44.09 -23.45 29.43
C GLU A 12 43.48 -23.93 28.11
N PRO A 13 42.37 -23.37 27.63
CA PRO A 13 41.89 -23.58 26.29
C PRO A 13 42.62 -22.61 25.32
N ALA A 14 43.20 -23.21 24.31
CA ALA A 14 43.79 -22.58 23.18
C ALA A 14 42.81 -21.66 22.43
N ASP A 15 43.38 -20.62 21.86
CA ASP A 15 42.81 -19.73 20.85
C ASP A 15 42.00 -20.51 19.83
N SER A 16 40.71 -20.16 19.71
CA SER A 16 39.90 -20.52 18.55
C SER A 16 39.39 -19.25 17.92
N GLU A 17 40.00 -18.97 16.79
CA GLU A 17 39.61 -17.94 15.83
C GLU A 17 38.08 -17.96 15.59
N ALA A 18 37.48 -16.81 15.70
CA ALA A 18 36.13 -16.55 15.22
C ALA A 18 36.10 -16.64 13.68
N PRO A 19 35.23 -17.44 13.09
CA PRO A 19 35.02 -17.38 11.66
C PRO A 19 34.29 -16.08 11.30
N ALA A 20 34.91 -15.34 10.36
CA ALA A 20 34.35 -14.15 9.72
C ALA A 20 32.93 -14.41 9.20
N SER A 21 32.02 -13.48 9.52
CA SER A 21 30.71 -13.39 8.90
C SER A 21 30.86 -13.28 7.38
N PRO A 22 30.19 -14.10 6.58
CA PRO A 22 30.12 -13.88 5.16
C PRO A 22 29.25 -12.64 4.88
N ALA A 23 29.84 -11.73 4.13
CA ALA A 23 29.26 -10.52 3.58
C ALA A 23 27.90 -10.77 2.93
N GLY A 24 27.09 -9.71 2.97
CA GLY A 24 25.72 -9.63 2.50
C GLY A 24 25.49 -10.26 1.13
N GLY A 25 24.65 -11.29 1.15
CA GLY A 25 23.99 -11.76 -0.06
C GLY A 25 23.03 -10.68 -0.58
N PRO A 26 22.81 -10.62 -1.90
CA PRO A 26 21.84 -9.69 -2.47
C PRO A 26 20.47 -9.94 -1.86
N PRO A 27 19.64 -8.88 -1.68
CA PRO A 27 18.33 -9.02 -1.07
C PRO A 27 17.53 -10.07 -1.84
N ALA A 28 16.99 -11.04 -1.10
CA ALA A 28 16.19 -12.12 -1.66
C ALA A 28 15.10 -11.52 -2.57
N ARG A 29 15.16 -11.85 -3.86
CA ARG A 29 14.11 -11.52 -4.82
C ARG A 29 12.83 -12.15 -4.30
N ARG A 30 11.92 -11.34 -3.75
CA ARG A 30 10.57 -11.77 -3.41
C ARG A 30 9.95 -12.33 -4.68
N THR A 31 9.77 -13.65 -4.72
CA THR A 31 9.04 -14.32 -5.80
C THR A 31 7.59 -13.94 -5.65
N TYR A 32 7.17 -12.87 -6.33
CA TYR A 32 5.79 -12.43 -6.35
C TYR A 32 4.92 -13.48 -7.05
N ARG A 33 4.02 -14.12 -6.29
CA ARG A 33 2.93 -14.92 -6.88
C ARG A 33 2.06 -13.98 -7.70
N HIS A 34 1.50 -14.47 -8.82
CA HIS A 34 0.76 -13.66 -9.82
C HIS A 34 -0.34 -12.77 -9.23
N GLY A 35 -1.00 -13.18 -8.12
CA GLY A 35 -1.98 -12.36 -7.40
C GLY A 35 -1.38 -11.21 -6.58
N ASP A 36 -0.15 -11.38 -6.09
CA ASP A 36 0.56 -10.36 -5.32
C ASP A 36 1.03 -9.18 -6.18
N LEU A 37 1.33 -9.40 -7.47
CA LEU A 37 1.87 -8.36 -8.34
C LEU A 37 0.83 -7.29 -8.69
N ARG A 38 -0.40 -7.68 -9.00
CA ARG A 38 -1.49 -6.73 -9.25
C ARG A 38 -1.76 -5.88 -8.00
N ARG A 39 -1.77 -6.51 -6.83
CA ARG A 39 -1.93 -5.84 -5.55
C ARG A 39 -0.78 -4.87 -5.27
N ALA A 40 0.47 -5.30 -5.44
CA ALA A 40 1.65 -4.46 -5.22
C ALA A 40 1.66 -3.23 -6.15
N LEU A 41 1.25 -3.39 -7.41
CA LEU A 41 1.12 -2.27 -8.35
C LEU A 41 0.00 -1.31 -7.94
N LEU A 42 -1.14 -1.83 -7.46
CA LEU A 42 -2.23 -1.01 -6.94
C LEU A 42 -1.80 -0.24 -5.69
N GLU A 43 -1.13 -0.90 -4.73
CA GLU A 43 -0.59 -0.27 -3.53
C GLU A 43 0.39 0.86 -3.89
N ALA A 44 1.33 0.61 -4.82
CA ALA A 44 2.24 1.65 -5.32
C ALA A 44 1.49 2.81 -6.01
N GLY A 45 0.43 2.51 -6.77
CA GLY A 45 -0.44 3.53 -7.37
C GLY A 45 -1.18 4.37 -6.33
N MET A 46 -1.64 3.74 -5.25
CA MET A 46 -2.29 4.42 -4.11
C MET A 46 -1.31 5.37 -3.39
N GLU A 47 -0.05 4.94 -3.20
CA GLU A 47 0.99 5.80 -2.63
C GLU A 47 1.27 7.01 -3.52
N LEU A 48 1.40 6.79 -4.84
CA LEU A 48 1.58 7.89 -5.80
C LEU A 48 0.41 8.88 -5.75
N ALA A 49 -0.82 8.37 -5.64
CA ALA A 49 -2.01 9.20 -5.52
C ALA A 49 -2.03 10.00 -4.21
N ARG A 50 -1.58 9.46 -3.08
CA ARG A 50 -1.43 10.20 -1.83
C ARG A 50 -0.50 11.39 -1.98
N ASP A 51 0.67 11.16 -2.61
CA ASP A 51 1.72 12.16 -2.76
C ASP A 51 1.33 13.29 -3.72
N GLY A 52 0.69 12.97 -4.85
CA GLY A 52 0.49 13.92 -5.94
C GLY A 52 -0.90 13.94 -6.58
N GLY A 53 -1.85 13.12 -6.11
CA GLY A 53 -3.18 13.00 -6.72
C GLY A 53 -3.18 12.16 -8.01
N PRO A 54 -4.22 12.30 -8.86
CA PRO A 54 -4.40 11.45 -10.04
C PRO A 54 -3.27 11.58 -11.06
N ASP A 55 -2.65 12.76 -11.18
CA ASP A 55 -1.60 13.02 -12.16
C ASP A 55 -0.29 12.29 -11.83
N ALA A 56 -0.05 12.04 -10.55
CA ALA A 56 1.12 11.29 -10.08
C ALA A 56 1.01 9.79 -10.35
N VAL A 57 -0.18 9.27 -10.66
CA VAL A 57 -0.40 7.84 -10.94
C VAL A 57 0.12 7.51 -12.33
N VAL A 58 1.39 7.09 -12.40
CA VAL A 58 2.08 6.70 -13.62
C VAL A 58 2.53 5.25 -13.53
N LEU A 59 2.20 4.41 -14.51
CA LEU A 59 2.48 2.97 -14.47
C LEU A 59 3.97 2.66 -14.32
N ARG A 60 4.84 3.41 -14.99
CA ARG A 60 6.31 3.26 -14.89
C ARG A 60 6.80 3.52 -13.47
N GLU A 61 6.26 4.54 -12.81
CA GLU A 61 6.64 4.88 -11.44
C GLU A 61 6.09 3.84 -10.43
N ALA A 62 4.86 3.37 -10.64
CA ALA A 62 4.29 2.28 -9.86
C ALA A 62 5.12 0.99 -9.98
N THR A 63 5.61 0.63 -11.19
CA THR A 63 6.49 -0.53 -11.38
C THR A 63 7.82 -0.35 -10.64
N ARG A 64 8.40 0.84 -10.67
CA ARG A 64 9.62 1.17 -9.96
C ARG A 64 9.45 1.02 -8.44
N ARG A 65 8.37 1.57 -7.87
CA ARG A 65 8.04 1.46 -6.44
C ARG A 65 7.77 0.02 -6.02
N ALA A 66 7.02 -0.72 -6.82
CA ALA A 66 6.72 -2.12 -6.56
C ALA A 66 7.93 -3.06 -6.75
N GLY A 67 9.04 -2.57 -7.30
CA GLY A 67 10.24 -3.38 -7.55
C GLY A 67 10.03 -4.48 -8.61
N VAL A 68 9.17 -4.23 -9.60
CA VAL A 68 8.81 -5.19 -10.65
C VAL A 68 9.32 -4.75 -12.02
N VAL A 69 9.51 -5.72 -12.93
CA VAL A 69 9.89 -5.42 -14.30
C VAL A 69 8.69 -4.87 -15.09
N PRO A 70 8.86 -3.85 -15.94
CA PRO A 70 7.75 -3.22 -16.66
C PRO A 70 6.87 -4.19 -17.45
N ASN A 71 7.45 -5.16 -18.16
CA ASN A 71 6.71 -6.15 -18.95
C ASN A 71 5.74 -7.00 -18.11
N ALA A 72 6.04 -7.24 -16.84
CA ALA A 72 5.15 -7.96 -15.95
C ALA A 72 3.95 -7.09 -15.53
N ALA A 73 4.15 -5.79 -15.37
CA ALA A 73 3.10 -4.85 -15.00
C ALA A 73 2.03 -4.71 -16.08
N TYR A 74 2.43 -4.65 -17.37
CA TYR A 74 1.50 -4.55 -18.50
C TYR A 74 0.54 -5.74 -18.66
N ARG A 75 0.83 -6.88 -18.03
CA ARG A 75 -0.09 -8.03 -17.96
C ARG A 75 -1.26 -7.81 -16.97
N HIS A 76 -1.10 -6.86 -16.06
CA HIS A 76 -2.08 -6.56 -15.00
C HIS A 76 -2.79 -5.24 -15.21
N PHE A 77 -2.10 -4.27 -15.78
CA PHE A 77 -2.62 -2.95 -16.16
C PHE A 77 -2.08 -2.61 -17.55
N ALA A 78 -2.94 -2.67 -18.56
CA ALA A 78 -2.55 -2.45 -19.93
C ALA A 78 -2.16 -1.00 -20.20
N SER A 79 -2.67 -0.06 -19.42
CA SER A 79 -2.43 1.38 -19.55
C SER A 79 -2.32 2.09 -18.21
N ARG A 80 -1.90 3.36 -18.23
CA ARG A 80 -2.00 4.27 -17.09
C ARG A 80 -3.44 4.40 -16.61
N GLN A 81 -4.39 4.47 -17.55
CA GLN A 81 -5.81 4.63 -17.26
C GLN A 81 -6.37 3.42 -16.48
N ASP A 82 -5.95 2.20 -16.82
CA ASP A 82 -6.38 1.00 -16.09
C ASP A 82 -5.89 1.02 -14.64
N LEU A 83 -4.63 1.43 -14.40
CA LEU A 83 -4.10 1.61 -13.06
C LEU A 83 -4.83 2.73 -12.32
N LEU A 84 -5.02 3.89 -12.96
CA LEU A 84 -5.72 5.03 -12.36
C LEU A 84 -7.16 4.67 -12.00
N GLN A 85 -7.88 3.94 -12.85
CA GLN A 85 -9.24 3.48 -12.57
C GLN A 85 -9.28 2.54 -11.35
N ALA A 86 -8.30 1.63 -11.22
CA ALA A 86 -8.19 0.76 -10.05
C ALA A 86 -7.89 1.57 -8.77
N VAL A 87 -7.01 2.56 -8.84
CA VAL A 87 -6.70 3.47 -7.73
C VAL A 87 -7.93 4.30 -7.34
N ARG A 88 -8.70 4.82 -8.31
CA ARG A 88 -9.98 5.53 -8.05
C ARG A 88 -10.94 4.64 -7.28
N SER A 89 -11.17 3.42 -7.76
CA SER A 89 -12.08 2.47 -7.11
C SER A 89 -11.63 2.16 -5.68
N ALA A 90 -10.35 1.96 -5.45
CA ALA A 90 -9.79 1.73 -4.12
C ALA A 90 -9.92 2.97 -3.22
N SER A 91 -9.74 4.17 -3.76
CA SER A 91 -9.91 5.43 -3.02
C SER A 91 -11.37 5.66 -2.61
N LEU A 92 -12.32 5.36 -3.50
CA LEU A 92 -13.76 5.40 -3.18
C LEU A 92 -14.14 4.36 -2.11
N ALA A 93 -13.55 3.17 -2.15
CA ALA A 93 -13.78 2.16 -1.12
C ALA A 93 -13.26 2.62 0.26
N LEU A 94 -12.10 3.27 0.33
CA LEU A 94 -11.57 3.85 1.57
C LEU A 94 -12.46 4.98 2.10
N LEU A 95 -12.99 5.83 1.22
CA LEU A 95 -13.95 6.86 1.58
C LEU A 95 -15.24 6.24 2.16
N ALA A 96 -15.75 5.18 1.54
CA ALA A 96 -16.92 4.47 2.04
C ALA A 96 -16.66 3.89 3.45
N VAL A 97 -15.52 3.25 3.67
CA VAL A 97 -15.10 2.74 4.98
C VAL A 97 -15.02 3.85 6.02
N ALA A 98 -14.51 5.03 5.67
CA ALA A 98 -14.46 6.17 6.59
C ALA A 98 -15.87 6.63 7.02
N MET A 99 -16.83 6.68 6.09
CA MET A 99 -18.23 7.01 6.39
C MET A 99 -18.92 5.92 7.21
N GLU A 100 -18.72 4.65 6.85
CA GLU A 100 -19.28 3.49 7.58
C GLU A 100 -18.75 3.40 9.01
N THR A 101 -17.48 3.75 9.24
CA THR A 101 -16.88 3.78 10.58
C THR A 101 -17.59 4.77 11.50
N GLU A 102 -17.94 5.97 10.99
CA GLU A 102 -18.69 6.96 11.76
C GLU A 102 -20.14 6.50 12.00
N LEU A 103 -20.76 5.85 11.01
CA LEU A 103 -22.11 5.30 11.15
C LEU A 103 -22.17 4.18 12.20
N ALA A 104 -21.19 3.30 12.21
CA ALA A 104 -21.10 2.18 13.14
C ALA A 104 -20.95 2.61 14.62
N ALA A 105 -20.52 3.85 14.86
CA ALA A 105 -20.38 4.41 16.21
C ALA A 105 -21.69 5.00 16.77
N LEU A 106 -22.78 5.00 15.99
CA LEU A 106 -24.06 5.57 16.43
C LEU A 106 -24.84 4.62 17.35
N ASP A 107 -25.56 5.21 18.30
CA ASP A 107 -26.53 4.49 19.12
C ASP A 107 -27.79 4.15 18.28
N THR A 108 -27.98 2.85 18.02
CA THR A 108 -29.11 2.33 17.26
C THR A 108 -30.42 2.33 18.04
N ALA A 109 -30.39 2.55 19.36
CA ALA A 109 -31.57 2.62 20.23
C ALA A 109 -32.18 4.04 20.26
N ALA A 110 -31.54 5.03 19.63
CA ALA A 110 -32.07 6.41 19.56
C ALA A 110 -33.40 6.47 18.77
N PRO A 111 -34.25 7.46 19.09
CA PRO A 111 -35.49 7.70 18.32
C PRO A 111 -35.21 7.85 16.81
N PRO A 112 -36.09 7.34 15.91
CA PRO A 112 -35.81 7.29 14.47
C PRO A 112 -35.41 8.64 13.84
N ALA A 113 -36.03 9.74 14.25
CA ALA A 113 -35.69 11.07 13.74
C ALA A 113 -34.31 11.54 14.19
N ASP A 114 -33.90 11.23 15.42
CA ASP A 114 -32.59 11.58 15.96
C ASP A 114 -31.51 10.71 15.35
N PHE A 115 -31.78 9.41 15.19
CA PHE A 115 -30.89 8.49 14.48
C PHE A 115 -30.65 8.93 13.03
N ALA A 116 -31.70 9.35 12.29
CA ALA A 116 -31.56 9.83 10.92
C ALA A 116 -30.66 11.09 10.84
N ARG A 117 -30.85 12.06 11.75
CA ARG A 117 -29.99 13.25 11.80
C ARG A 117 -28.55 12.93 12.17
N ALA A 118 -28.37 12.01 13.14
CA ALA A 118 -27.04 11.54 13.54
C ALA A 118 -26.35 10.81 12.39
N SER A 119 -27.07 9.97 11.64
CA SER A 119 -26.53 9.24 10.48
C SER A 119 -26.07 10.19 9.37
N LEU A 120 -26.85 11.22 9.04
CA LEU A 120 -26.44 12.22 8.05
C LEU A 120 -25.19 12.98 8.50
N ARG A 121 -25.10 13.33 9.78
CA ARG A 121 -23.92 13.98 10.35
C ARG A 121 -22.70 13.05 10.33
N ALA A 122 -22.86 11.77 10.67
CA ALA A 122 -21.81 10.77 10.66
C ALA A 122 -21.22 10.58 9.26
N VAL A 123 -22.07 10.43 8.23
CA VAL A 123 -21.66 10.35 6.83
C VAL A 123 -20.84 11.61 6.44
N GLY A 124 -21.34 12.81 6.75
CA GLY A 124 -20.63 14.04 6.48
C GLY A 124 -19.30 14.15 7.22
N THR A 125 -19.22 13.66 8.46
CA THR A 125 -17.99 13.62 9.26
C THR A 125 -16.97 12.70 8.64
N GLY A 126 -17.34 11.48 8.26
CA GLY A 126 -16.46 10.51 7.60
C GLY A 126 -15.93 11.03 6.27
N TYR A 127 -16.81 11.64 5.46
CA TYR A 127 -16.44 12.28 4.20
C TYR A 127 -15.39 13.37 4.37
N LEU A 128 -15.65 14.33 5.27
CA LEU A 128 -14.73 15.44 5.52
C LEU A 128 -13.42 15.00 6.15
N ARG A 129 -13.49 14.04 7.07
CA ARG A 129 -12.28 13.47 7.69
C ARG A 129 -11.38 12.84 6.63
N PHE A 130 -11.94 12.02 5.73
CA PHE A 130 -11.17 11.41 4.65
C PHE A 130 -10.59 12.47 3.70
N ALA A 131 -11.37 13.47 3.30
CA ALA A 131 -10.92 14.54 2.42
C ALA A 131 -9.73 15.33 3.01
N LEU A 132 -9.72 15.54 4.33
CA LEU A 132 -8.67 16.28 5.03
C LEU A 132 -7.44 15.43 5.33
N SER A 133 -7.62 14.14 5.67
CA SER A 133 -6.52 13.24 6.00
C SER A 133 -5.83 12.65 4.77
N GLU A 134 -6.57 12.46 3.68
CA GLU A 134 -6.12 11.80 2.45
C GLU A 134 -6.44 12.65 1.19
N PRO A 135 -5.98 13.92 1.12
CA PRO A 135 -6.40 14.84 0.05
C PRO A 135 -6.01 14.37 -1.35
N GLY A 136 -4.90 13.65 -1.49
CA GLY A 136 -4.46 13.07 -2.76
C GLY A 136 -5.39 11.97 -3.24
N LEU A 137 -5.75 11.03 -2.36
CA LEU A 137 -6.71 9.97 -2.67
C LEU A 137 -8.11 10.52 -2.90
N PHE A 138 -8.52 11.53 -2.13
CA PHE A 138 -9.80 12.20 -2.31
C PHE A 138 -9.91 12.82 -3.71
N ARG A 139 -8.91 13.60 -4.14
CA ARG A 139 -8.86 14.15 -5.50
C ARG A 139 -8.89 13.04 -6.56
N THR A 140 -8.17 11.96 -6.33
CA THR A 140 -8.14 10.82 -7.25
C THR A 140 -9.49 10.12 -7.34
N ALA A 141 -10.19 9.92 -6.21
CA ALA A 141 -11.52 9.31 -6.17
C ALA A 141 -12.52 10.03 -7.09
N PHE A 142 -12.44 11.36 -7.18
CA PHE A 142 -13.36 12.21 -7.94
C PHE A 142 -12.75 12.76 -9.24
N SER A 143 -11.54 12.31 -9.64
CA SER A 143 -10.96 12.69 -10.93
C SER A 143 -11.82 12.18 -12.09
N VAL A 144 -12.00 13.01 -13.10
CA VAL A 144 -12.66 12.61 -14.35
C VAL A 144 -11.67 11.83 -15.20
N PRO A 145 -12.04 10.70 -15.82
CA PRO A 145 -11.19 10.04 -16.81
C PRO A 145 -10.90 11.01 -17.96
N ASP A 146 -9.63 11.12 -18.35
CA ASP A 146 -9.27 11.81 -19.58
C ASP A 146 -9.83 11.05 -20.78
N GLU A 147 -10.89 11.57 -21.40
CA GLU A 147 -11.50 10.99 -22.60
C GLU A 147 -10.61 11.19 -23.87
N GLN A 148 -9.43 11.82 -23.72
CA GLN A 148 -8.65 12.28 -24.87
C GLN A 148 -7.49 11.37 -25.32
N GLU A 149 -7.28 10.21 -24.73
CA GLU A 149 -6.20 9.30 -25.16
C GLU A 149 -6.69 8.16 -26.07
N GLY A 150 -7.57 8.44 -27.04
CA GLY A 150 -8.11 7.37 -27.88
C GLY A 150 -8.75 7.74 -29.21
N VAL A 151 -8.80 9.01 -29.58
CA VAL A 151 -9.31 9.37 -30.91
C VAL A 151 -8.12 9.54 -31.86
N PRO A 152 -7.88 8.57 -32.77
CA PRO A 152 -6.92 8.80 -33.85
C PRO A 152 -7.43 9.93 -34.70
N VAL A 153 -6.70 11.06 -34.77
CA VAL A 153 -6.97 12.14 -35.67
C VAL A 153 -6.86 11.56 -37.09
N PRO A 154 -7.92 11.56 -37.90
CA PRO A 154 -7.82 11.08 -39.27
C PRO A 154 -6.87 11.99 -40.04
N THR A 155 -5.70 11.45 -40.42
CA THR A 155 -4.77 12.11 -41.29
C THR A 155 -5.48 12.31 -42.65
N LYS A 156 -5.82 13.54 -42.99
CA LYS A 156 -6.26 13.89 -44.33
C LYS A 156 -5.08 13.65 -45.28
N VAL A 157 -5.28 12.70 -46.20
CA VAL A 157 -4.49 12.53 -47.42
C VAL A 157 -4.85 13.64 -48.40
#